data_e8d947f5034b989867942bdfa3d3bcd6
#
_entry.id   e8d947f5034b989867942bdfa3d3bcd6
#
_cell.length_a   1.000
_cell.length_b   1.000
_cell.length_c   1.000
_cell.angle_alpha   90.00
_cell.angle_beta   90.00
_cell.angle_gamma   90.00
#
_symmetry.space_group_name_H-M   'P 1'
#
loop_
_entity.id
_entity.type
_entity.pdbx_description
1 polymer ?
#
loop_
_entity_poly.entity_id
_entity_poly.type
_entity_poly.pdbx_seq_one_letter_code
_entity_poly.pdbx_strand_id
1 'polypeptide(L)'
;WILCDLGRFAIHTTRKRMIDLQRRLQADGQPYRAFDVYNLGRYERQWWQRERLQGYDRDHRRVVLGFYRADPLPNPTAWLHGRKGGAFVYVDSIDSLLTREEVRQAARAAREAGGREIHCLAWEFEMDLRMVCQEIEASEGVRIRLMTIPREIMEKNRTSPPPFFEVSVLEAEPVIKRVSGRNKVDIKLKRFIPSLAEVPNKELAALKERAAEDGFDFIDFWAVDFNWQEGKPFEHQWQDYRTRKDRSLKTTSDALYD
;
A
#
# COMPACT_ATOMS: atom_id res chain seq x y z
N TRP A 1 -0.99 21.51 19.26
CA TRP A 1 0.21 20.69 19.39
C TRP A 1 0.51 19.97 18.08
N ILE A 2 1.79 19.67 17.85
CA ILE A 2 2.28 18.91 16.70
C ILE A 2 3.13 17.76 17.27
N LEU A 3 2.84 16.54 16.83
CA LEU A 3 3.60 15.33 17.16
C LEU A 3 4.26 14.80 15.90
N CYS A 4 5.48 14.29 16.01
CA CYS A 4 6.21 13.67 14.92
C CYS A 4 6.87 12.38 15.40
N ASP A 5 6.77 11.33 14.60
CA ASP A 5 7.44 10.05 14.86
C ASP A 5 7.83 9.41 13.51
N LEU A 6 8.94 8.69 13.49
CA LEU A 6 9.40 7.93 12.33
C LEU A 6 8.67 6.60 12.18
N GLY A 7 8.16 6.05 13.29
CA GLY A 7 7.55 4.72 13.34
C GLY A 7 6.07 4.75 12.95
N ARG A 8 5.70 4.07 11.88
CA ARG A 8 4.30 3.92 11.46
C ARG A 8 3.41 3.37 12.57
N PHE A 9 3.93 2.43 13.35
CA PHE A 9 3.21 1.83 14.49
C PHE A 9 2.91 2.87 15.58
N ALA A 10 3.87 3.75 15.90
CA ALA A 10 3.67 4.81 16.89
C ALA A 10 2.62 5.83 16.43
N ILE A 11 2.69 6.26 15.15
CA ILE A 11 1.70 7.14 14.54
C ILE A 11 0.30 6.49 14.57
N HIS A 12 0.20 5.21 14.17
CA HIS A 12 -1.08 4.48 14.17
C HIS A 12 -1.66 4.36 15.60
N THR A 13 -0.84 4.02 16.58
CA THR A 13 -1.24 3.93 17.99
C THR A 13 -1.74 5.28 18.51
N THR A 14 -1.02 6.37 18.19
CA THR A 14 -1.40 7.72 18.57
C THR A 14 -2.71 8.13 17.93
N ARG A 15 -2.90 7.86 16.64
CA ARG A 15 -4.16 8.11 15.93
C ARG A 15 -5.33 7.44 16.66
N LYS A 16 -5.25 6.14 16.96
CA LYS A 16 -6.31 5.41 17.66
C LYS A 16 -6.63 6.02 19.04
N ARG A 17 -5.60 6.39 19.81
CA ARG A 17 -5.78 7.05 21.11
C ARG A 17 -6.47 8.41 21.01
N MET A 18 -6.14 9.18 19.98
CA MET A 18 -6.78 10.49 19.74
C MET A 18 -8.24 10.35 19.35
N ILE A 19 -8.57 9.39 18.49
CA ILE A 19 -9.95 9.09 18.12
C ILE A 19 -10.76 8.64 19.34
N ASP A 20 -10.20 7.74 20.17
CA ASP A 20 -10.85 7.32 21.42
C ASP A 20 -11.11 8.50 22.38
N LEU A 21 -10.16 9.42 22.49
CA LEU A 21 -10.33 10.62 23.31
C LEU A 21 -11.46 11.51 22.77
N GLN A 22 -11.48 11.77 21.46
CA GLN A 22 -12.53 12.59 20.84
C GLN A 22 -13.91 11.95 20.99
N ARG A 23 -14.04 10.64 20.83
CA ARG A 23 -15.31 9.92 21.04
C ARG A 23 -15.80 10.05 22.48
N ARG A 24 -14.90 9.96 23.47
CA ARG A 24 -15.26 10.18 24.88
C ARG A 24 -15.71 11.60 25.13
N LEU A 25 -14.95 12.61 24.68
CA LEU A 25 -15.32 14.01 24.83
C LEU A 25 -16.69 14.32 24.19
N GLN A 26 -16.93 13.74 22.99
CA GLN A 26 -18.24 13.88 22.33
C GLN A 26 -19.37 13.24 23.14
N ALA A 27 -19.15 12.04 23.68
CA ALA A 27 -20.15 11.37 24.52
C ALA A 27 -20.46 12.15 25.81
N ASP A 28 -19.45 12.83 26.37
CA ASP A 28 -19.56 13.66 27.58
C ASP A 28 -20.04 15.09 27.26
N GLY A 29 -20.40 15.41 26.01
CA GLY A 29 -20.79 16.74 25.59
C GLY A 29 -19.68 17.79 25.67
N GLN A 30 -18.44 17.39 25.75
CA GLN A 30 -17.28 18.26 25.86
C GLN A 30 -16.77 18.68 24.47
N PRO A 31 -16.32 19.94 24.31
CA PRO A 31 -15.75 20.37 23.03
C PRO A 31 -14.42 19.69 22.74
N TYR A 32 -14.19 19.35 21.49
CA TYR A 32 -12.91 18.83 21.00
C TYR A 32 -12.57 19.44 19.64
N ARG A 33 -11.30 19.37 19.27
CA ARG A 33 -10.82 19.79 17.95
C ARG A 33 -10.44 18.60 17.11
N ALA A 34 -10.67 18.68 15.81
CA ALA A 34 -10.16 17.72 14.84
C ALA A 34 -8.63 17.70 14.83
N PHE A 35 -8.06 16.62 14.34
CA PHE A 35 -6.63 16.50 14.08
C PHE A 35 -6.41 15.83 12.73
N ASP A 36 -5.28 16.13 12.12
CA ASP A 36 -4.85 15.53 10.86
C ASP A 36 -3.60 14.69 11.07
N VAL A 37 -3.42 13.69 10.20
CA VAL A 37 -2.23 12.85 10.18
C VAL A 37 -1.60 12.96 8.80
N TYR A 38 -0.41 13.56 8.76
CA TYR A 38 0.37 13.74 7.55
C TYR A 38 1.56 12.79 7.50
N ASN A 39 1.97 12.42 6.32
CA ASN A 39 3.29 11.85 6.08
C ASN A 39 4.05 12.70 5.06
N LEU A 40 5.38 12.62 5.10
CA LEU A 40 6.22 13.36 4.16
C LEU A 40 6.13 12.78 2.74
N GLY A 41 5.81 11.48 2.62
CA GLY A 41 5.55 10.80 1.35
C GLY A 41 6.58 11.12 0.28
N ARG A 42 6.12 11.70 -0.81
CA ARG A 42 6.93 12.08 -1.98
C ARG A 42 8.07 13.06 -1.63
N TYR A 43 7.85 14.01 -0.71
CA TYR A 43 8.89 14.98 -0.33
C TYR A 43 10.10 14.33 0.35
N GLU A 44 9.88 13.30 1.16
CA GLU A 44 10.96 12.54 1.80
C GLU A 44 11.79 11.81 0.74
N ARG A 45 11.14 11.20 -0.27
CA ARG A 45 11.82 10.52 -1.37
C ARG A 45 12.63 11.49 -2.22
N GLN A 46 12.09 12.66 -2.57
CA GLN A 46 12.78 13.71 -3.32
C GLN A 46 13.98 14.26 -2.57
N TRP A 47 13.83 14.47 -1.26
CA TRP A 47 14.96 14.90 -0.43
C TRP A 47 16.04 13.82 -0.40
N TRP A 48 15.69 12.57 -0.16
CA TRP A 48 16.62 11.44 -0.16
C TRP A 48 17.33 11.30 -1.52
N GLN A 49 16.61 11.43 -2.64
CA GLN A 49 17.19 11.40 -3.97
C GLN A 49 18.25 12.48 -4.16
N ARG A 50 17.97 13.72 -3.75
CA ARG A 50 18.92 14.85 -3.86
C ARG A 50 20.16 14.65 -2.99
N GLU A 51 19.96 14.33 -1.72
CA GLU A 51 21.03 14.29 -0.72
C GLU A 51 21.89 13.03 -0.79
N ARG A 52 21.32 11.90 -1.26
CA ARG A 52 21.95 10.60 -1.20
C ARG A 52 22.28 9.99 -2.56
N LEU A 53 21.47 10.28 -3.58
CA LEU A 53 21.56 9.67 -4.89
C LEU A 53 21.97 10.65 -5.98
N GLN A 54 22.42 11.84 -5.60
CA GLN A 54 22.86 12.89 -6.53
C GLN A 54 21.85 13.18 -7.66
N GLY A 55 20.56 12.88 -7.44
CA GLY A 55 19.49 13.15 -8.38
C GLY A 55 19.31 12.15 -9.52
N TYR A 56 20.04 11.03 -9.56
CA TYR A 56 19.98 10.09 -10.69
C TYR A 56 19.06 8.89 -10.43
N ASP A 57 18.13 8.62 -11.32
CA ASP A 57 17.28 7.42 -11.30
C ASP A 57 18.08 6.12 -11.34
N ARG A 58 19.21 6.10 -12.04
CA ARG A 58 20.11 4.96 -12.08
C ARG A 58 20.61 4.58 -10.69
N ASP A 59 20.91 5.56 -9.84
CA ASP A 59 21.38 5.30 -8.49
C ASP A 59 20.25 4.85 -7.58
N HIS A 60 19.02 5.39 -7.76
CA HIS A 60 17.82 4.87 -7.13
C HIS A 60 17.61 3.39 -7.45
N ARG A 61 17.60 3.02 -8.73
CA ARG A 61 17.44 1.62 -9.18
C ARG A 61 18.51 0.70 -8.58
N ARG A 62 19.77 1.13 -8.58
CA ARG A 62 20.88 0.37 -7.99
C ARG A 62 20.67 0.10 -6.51
N VAL A 63 20.27 1.10 -5.73
CA VAL A 63 20.00 0.96 -4.30
C VAL A 63 18.82 0.02 -4.04
N VAL A 64 17.72 0.21 -4.76
CA VAL A 64 16.52 -0.65 -4.63
C VAL A 64 16.84 -2.10 -4.98
N LEU A 65 17.54 -2.36 -6.11
CA LEU A 65 17.96 -3.72 -6.50
C LEU A 65 18.86 -4.35 -5.44
N GLY A 66 19.79 -3.59 -4.86
CA GLY A 66 20.68 -4.06 -3.80
C GLY A 66 19.91 -4.51 -2.55
N PHE A 67 18.98 -3.70 -2.06
CA PHE A 67 18.14 -4.06 -0.91
C PHE A 67 17.16 -5.19 -1.24
N TYR A 68 16.66 -5.25 -2.47
CA TYR A 68 15.80 -6.34 -2.92
C TYR A 68 16.57 -7.64 -3.14
N ARG A 69 17.91 -7.60 -3.12
CA ARG A 69 18.80 -8.72 -3.44
C ARG A 69 18.53 -9.28 -4.84
N ALA A 70 18.47 -8.38 -5.80
CA ALA A 70 18.38 -8.69 -7.22
C ALA A 70 19.70 -8.32 -7.90
N ASP A 71 20.16 -9.15 -8.82
CA ASP A 71 21.35 -8.90 -9.61
C ASP A 71 21.03 -7.89 -10.72
N PRO A 72 21.74 -6.75 -10.82
CA PRO A 72 21.55 -5.81 -11.91
C PRO A 72 21.84 -6.44 -13.27
N LEU A 73 21.04 -6.12 -14.29
CA LEU A 73 21.36 -6.54 -15.65
C LEU A 73 22.57 -5.76 -16.19
N PRO A 74 23.49 -6.42 -16.92
CA PRO A 74 24.63 -5.74 -17.55
C PRO A 74 24.20 -4.65 -18.53
N ASN A 75 23.14 -4.90 -19.28
CA ASN A 75 22.52 -3.98 -20.23
C ASN A 75 21.04 -3.78 -19.88
N PRO A 76 20.73 -2.91 -18.89
CA PRO A 76 19.34 -2.66 -18.51
C PRO A 76 18.60 -1.94 -19.65
N THR A 77 17.36 -2.34 -19.86
CA THR A 77 16.43 -1.65 -20.77
C THR A 77 15.57 -0.66 -20.00
N ALA A 78 14.64 0.00 -20.67
CA ALA A 78 13.65 0.87 -20.01
C ALA A 78 12.75 0.08 -19.02
N TRP A 79 12.56 -1.24 -19.25
CA TRP A 79 11.59 -2.07 -18.54
C TRP A 79 12.19 -3.22 -17.76
N LEU A 80 13.47 -3.54 -17.97
CA LEU A 80 14.16 -4.63 -17.29
C LEU A 80 15.46 -4.12 -16.68
N HIS A 81 15.55 -4.15 -15.35
CA HIS A 81 16.66 -3.55 -14.61
C HIS A 81 17.53 -4.57 -13.89
N GLY A 82 16.96 -5.72 -13.49
CA GLY A 82 17.66 -6.75 -12.74
C GLY A 82 17.03 -8.11 -12.88
N ARG A 83 17.64 -9.10 -12.17
CA ARG A 83 17.12 -10.45 -12.00
C ARG A 83 17.14 -10.87 -10.54
N LYS A 84 16.12 -11.60 -10.12
CA LYS A 84 16.07 -12.26 -8.81
C LYS A 84 15.60 -13.70 -9.00
N GLY A 85 16.53 -14.65 -8.83
CA GLY A 85 16.23 -16.03 -9.22
C GLY A 85 15.90 -16.12 -10.71
N GLY A 86 14.76 -16.74 -11.06
CA GLY A 86 14.27 -16.85 -12.45
C GLY A 86 13.49 -15.65 -12.96
N ALA A 87 13.14 -14.70 -12.09
CA ALA A 87 12.30 -13.55 -12.42
C ALA A 87 13.10 -12.34 -12.90
N PHE A 88 12.56 -11.58 -13.84
CA PHE A 88 13.04 -10.23 -14.15
C PHE A 88 12.57 -9.24 -13.08
N VAL A 89 13.26 -8.11 -12.97
CA VAL A 89 12.93 -7.03 -12.02
C VAL A 89 12.87 -5.70 -12.76
N TYR A 90 11.72 -5.04 -12.65
CA TYR A 90 11.50 -3.65 -13.00
C TYR A 90 11.49 -2.80 -11.72
N VAL A 91 12.14 -1.66 -11.72
CA VAL A 91 12.12 -0.67 -10.64
C VAL A 91 11.56 0.62 -11.19
N ASP A 92 10.43 1.02 -10.67
CA ASP A 92 9.77 2.26 -11.07
C ASP A 92 10.54 3.51 -10.62
N SER A 93 10.24 4.65 -11.21
CA SER A 93 10.84 5.94 -10.83
C SER A 93 10.47 6.33 -9.40
N ILE A 94 11.31 7.15 -8.77
CA ILE A 94 11.12 7.54 -7.36
C ILE A 94 9.89 8.42 -7.14
N ASP A 95 9.50 9.19 -8.14
CA ASP A 95 8.42 10.19 -8.08
C ASP A 95 7.16 9.76 -8.84
N SER A 96 7.18 8.60 -9.49
CA SER A 96 6.06 8.11 -10.28
C SER A 96 5.08 7.27 -9.46
N LEU A 97 3.92 7.09 -10.04
CA LEU A 97 2.89 6.12 -9.67
C LEU A 97 2.93 5.02 -10.73
N LEU A 98 3.24 3.79 -10.34
CA LEU A 98 3.29 2.68 -11.27
C LEU A 98 1.90 2.43 -11.89
N THR A 99 1.84 2.60 -13.20
CA THR A 99 0.59 2.52 -13.96
C THR A 99 0.38 1.16 -14.59
N ARG A 100 -0.85 0.90 -15.01
CA ARG A 100 -1.26 -0.29 -15.76
C ARG A 100 -0.46 -0.47 -17.05
N GLU A 101 -0.21 0.63 -17.77
CA GLU A 101 0.54 0.58 -19.02
C GLU A 101 2.01 0.22 -18.82
N GLU A 102 2.63 0.77 -17.79
CA GLU A 102 4.02 0.44 -17.45
C GLU A 102 4.20 -1.02 -17.05
N VAL A 103 3.27 -1.57 -16.27
CA VAL A 103 3.26 -3.00 -15.93
C VAL A 103 3.11 -3.87 -17.17
N ARG A 104 2.24 -3.48 -18.13
CA ARG A 104 2.07 -4.20 -19.40
C ARG A 104 3.35 -4.17 -20.22
N GLN A 105 4.01 -3.01 -20.34
CA GLN A 105 5.28 -2.89 -21.07
C GLN A 105 6.39 -3.72 -20.42
N ALA A 106 6.47 -3.70 -19.09
CA ALA A 106 7.45 -4.51 -18.36
C ALA A 106 7.20 -6.03 -18.53
N ALA A 107 5.94 -6.47 -18.50
CA ALA A 107 5.58 -7.87 -18.72
C ALA A 107 5.89 -8.30 -20.16
N ARG A 108 5.59 -7.47 -21.16
CA ARG A 108 5.94 -7.70 -22.57
C ARG A 108 7.46 -7.83 -22.76
N ALA A 109 8.22 -6.89 -22.21
CA ALA A 109 9.68 -6.94 -22.29
C ALA A 109 10.25 -8.20 -21.63
N ALA A 110 9.67 -8.63 -20.49
CA ALA A 110 10.07 -9.89 -19.85
C ALA A 110 9.78 -11.11 -20.72
N ARG A 111 8.60 -11.18 -21.38
CA ARG A 111 8.25 -12.23 -22.32
C ARG A 111 9.23 -12.27 -23.51
N GLU A 112 9.49 -11.12 -24.12
CA GLU A 112 10.42 -11.01 -25.26
C GLU A 112 11.84 -11.44 -24.91
N ALA A 113 12.25 -11.22 -23.65
CA ALA A 113 13.52 -11.71 -23.09
C ALA A 113 13.47 -13.18 -22.62
N GLY A 114 12.37 -13.90 -22.88
CA GLY A 114 12.20 -15.31 -22.51
C GLY A 114 11.88 -15.54 -21.02
N GLY A 115 11.47 -14.48 -20.29
CA GLY A 115 11.07 -14.56 -18.89
C GLY A 115 9.63 -15.07 -18.72
N ARG A 116 9.38 -15.72 -17.59
CA ARG A 116 8.05 -16.19 -17.19
C ARG A 116 7.49 -15.47 -15.97
N GLU A 117 8.31 -14.65 -15.32
CA GLU A 117 7.92 -13.89 -14.13
C GLU A 117 8.64 -12.55 -14.12
N ILE A 118 7.93 -11.50 -13.69
CA ILE A 118 8.48 -10.17 -13.47
C ILE A 118 8.02 -9.62 -12.12
N HIS A 119 8.95 -9.02 -11.38
CA HIS A 119 8.69 -8.29 -10.16
C HIS A 119 8.75 -6.79 -10.46
N CYS A 120 7.64 -6.09 -10.31
CA CYS A 120 7.54 -4.64 -10.47
C CYS A 120 7.63 -3.99 -9.10
N LEU A 121 8.74 -3.28 -8.85
CA LEU A 121 9.01 -2.60 -7.58
C LEU A 121 8.66 -1.13 -7.72
N ALA A 122 7.75 -0.63 -6.89
CA ALA A 122 7.33 0.78 -6.89
C ALA A 122 7.05 1.31 -5.49
N TRP A 123 7.05 2.62 -5.35
CA TRP A 123 6.67 3.32 -4.12
C TRP A 123 5.16 3.45 -4.00
N GLU A 124 4.50 3.69 -5.10
CA GLU A 124 3.05 3.90 -5.21
C GLU A 124 2.52 3.17 -6.44
N PHE A 125 1.26 2.77 -6.40
CA PHE A 125 0.60 1.98 -7.43
C PHE A 125 -0.71 2.62 -7.82
N GLU A 126 -1.05 2.58 -9.12
CA GLU A 126 -2.37 2.95 -9.61
C GLU A 126 -3.44 2.12 -8.90
N MET A 127 -4.59 2.74 -8.63
CA MET A 127 -5.72 2.05 -8.01
C MET A 127 -6.15 0.86 -8.86
N ASP A 128 -6.51 -0.24 -8.19
CA ASP A 128 -6.95 -1.50 -8.84
C ASP A 128 -5.90 -2.20 -9.72
N LEU A 129 -4.66 -1.72 -9.75
CA LEU A 129 -3.59 -2.28 -10.58
C LEU A 129 -3.43 -3.79 -10.37
N ARG A 130 -3.55 -4.27 -9.14
CA ARG A 130 -3.45 -5.71 -8.83
C ARG A 130 -4.54 -6.54 -9.50
N MET A 131 -5.76 -6.02 -9.65
CA MET A 131 -6.86 -6.70 -10.34
C MET A 131 -6.57 -6.80 -11.83
N VAL A 132 -6.05 -5.74 -12.42
CA VAL A 132 -5.69 -5.69 -13.85
C VAL A 132 -4.49 -6.58 -14.18
N CYS A 133 -3.60 -6.85 -13.21
CA CYS A 133 -2.47 -7.74 -13.44
C CYS A 133 -2.90 -9.13 -13.93
N GLN A 134 -4.04 -9.65 -13.49
CA GLN A 134 -4.56 -10.95 -13.96
C GLN A 134 -4.85 -10.95 -15.48
N GLU A 135 -5.39 -9.86 -16.00
CA GLU A 135 -5.64 -9.71 -17.44
C GLU A 135 -4.32 -9.61 -18.23
N ILE A 136 -3.35 -8.86 -17.68
CA ILE A 136 -2.02 -8.73 -18.31
C ILE A 136 -1.28 -10.06 -18.27
N GLU A 137 -1.31 -10.79 -17.15
CA GLU A 137 -0.72 -12.14 -17.02
C GLU A 137 -1.31 -13.10 -18.03
N ALA A 138 -2.65 -13.08 -18.22
CA ALA A 138 -3.32 -13.93 -19.21
C ALA A 138 -2.95 -13.57 -20.65
N SER A 139 -2.77 -12.27 -20.96
CA SER A 139 -2.45 -11.81 -22.31
C SER A 139 -0.95 -11.96 -22.66
N GLU A 140 -0.07 -11.69 -21.71
CA GLU A 140 1.38 -11.69 -21.95
C GLU A 140 2.05 -13.05 -21.58
N GLY A 141 1.36 -13.92 -20.85
CA GLY A 141 1.91 -15.22 -20.42
C GLY A 141 3.05 -15.10 -19.41
N VAL A 142 3.13 -13.97 -18.69
CA VAL A 142 4.15 -13.66 -17.70
C VAL A 142 3.49 -13.39 -16.35
N ARG A 143 3.93 -14.07 -15.30
CA ARG A 143 3.46 -13.82 -13.94
C ARG A 143 3.99 -12.48 -13.44
N ILE A 144 3.13 -11.68 -12.81
CA ILE A 144 3.44 -10.34 -12.33
C ILE A 144 3.36 -10.29 -10.81
N ARG A 145 4.41 -9.80 -10.16
CA ARG A 145 4.39 -9.48 -8.73
C ARG A 145 4.61 -7.99 -8.52
N LEU A 146 3.65 -7.36 -7.90
CA LEU A 146 3.73 -5.95 -7.49
C LEU A 146 4.31 -5.87 -6.09
N MET A 147 5.47 -5.25 -5.93
CA MET A 147 6.19 -5.18 -4.66
C MET A 147 6.37 -3.73 -4.23
N THR A 148 5.92 -3.40 -3.02
CA THR A 148 6.13 -2.07 -2.46
C THR A 148 7.58 -1.88 -2.05
N ILE A 149 8.21 -0.80 -2.51
CA ILE A 149 9.54 -0.39 -2.05
C ILE A 149 9.40 0.11 -0.60
N PRO A 150 10.07 -0.51 0.37
CA PRO A 150 9.96 -0.12 1.76
C PRO A 150 10.67 1.21 2.03
N ARG A 151 10.03 2.10 2.77
CA ARG A 151 10.59 3.41 3.16
C ARG A 151 11.91 3.28 3.91
N GLU A 152 12.08 2.22 4.63
CA GLU A 152 13.24 1.94 5.47
C GLU A 152 14.55 1.86 4.69
N ILE A 153 14.52 1.72 3.36
CA ILE A 153 15.75 1.79 2.54
C ILE A 153 16.40 3.18 2.55
N MET A 154 15.64 4.22 2.91
CA MET A 154 16.12 5.59 3.03
C MET A 154 16.85 5.87 4.36
N GLU A 155 16.77 4.97 5.32
CA GLU A 155 17.44 5.13 6.63
C GLU A 155 18.96 5.17 6.50
N LYS A 156 19.59 6.11 7.20
CA LYS A 156 21.01 6.48 7.00
C LYS A 156 22.00 5.34 7.23
N ASN A 157 21.75 4.46 8.17
CA ASN A 157 22.71 3.44 8.61
C ASN A 157 22.14 2.03 8.51
N ARG A 158 21.17 1.83 7.63
CA ARG A 158 20.55 0.51 7.48
C ARG A 158 21.47 -0.44 6.70
N THR A 159 21.87 -1.51 7.35
CA THR A 159 22.70 -2.56 6.77
C THR A 159 21.90 -3.83 6.41
N SER A 160 20.79 -4.06 7.13
CA SER A 160 19.93 -5.20 6.85
C SER A 160 18.81 -4.84 5.87
N PRO A 161 18.55 -5.66 4.85
CA PRO A 161 17.46 -5.39 3.89
C PRO A 161 16.11 -5.36 4.63
N PRO A 162 15.30 -4.30 4.42
CA PRO A 162 13.93 -4.28 4.88
C PRO A 162 13.06 -5.19 4.02
N PRO A 163 11.93 -5.66 4.54
CA PRO A 163 11.01 -6.47 3.79
C PRO A 163 10.34 -5.68 2.66
N PHE A 164 10.26 -6.29 1.47
CA PHE A 164 9.48 -5.81 0.34
C PHE A 164 8.16 -6.58 0.32
N PHE A 165 7.06 -5.91 0.63
CA PHE A 165 5.76 -6.54 0.68
C PHE A 165 5.08 -6.52 -0.70
N GLU A 166 4.45 -7.63 -1.05
CA GLU A 166 3.56 -7.66 -2.20
C GLU A 166 2.32 -6.81 -1.91
N VAL A 167 1.77 -6.14 -2.92
CA VAL A 167 0.59 -5.28 -2.77
C VAL A 167 -0.60 -6.14 -2.34
N SER A 168 -1.24 -5.75 -1.23
CA SER A 168 -2.48 -6.36 -0.76
C SER A 168 -3.66 -5.93 -1.65
N VAL A 169 -4.68 -6.77 -1.72
CA VAL A 169 -5.91 -6.46 -2.49
C VAL A 169 -7.03 -6.15 -1.52
N LEU A 170 -7.67 -4.98 -1.69
CA LEU A 170 -8.89 -4.61 -1.01
C LEU A 170 -9.98 -4.35 -2.06
N GLU A 171 -11.07 -5.11 -1.99
CA GLU A 171 -12.26 -4.90 -2.78
C GLU A 171 -13.34 -4.28 -1.89
N ALA A 172 -13.89 -3.15 -2.32
CA ALA A 172 -14.98 -2.46 -1.68
C ALA A 172 -16.02 -2.04 -2.72
N GLU A 173 -17.27 -1.92 -2.32
CA GLU A 173 -18.36 -1.48 -3.19
C GLU A 173 -19.19 -0.37 -2.52
N PRO A 174 -19.62 0.65 -3.26
CA PRO A 174 -20.63 1.57 -2.79
C PRO A 174 -22.00 0.88 -2.79
N VAL A 175 -22.71 0.98 -1.69
CA VAL A 175 -24.08 0.48 -1.55
C VAL A 175 -25.02 1.66 -1.42
N ILE A 176 -25.83 1.90 -2.44
CA ILE A 176 -26.80 3.00 -2.45
C ILE A 176 -28.08 2.53 -1.77
N LYS A 177 -28.47 3.23 -0.71
CA LYS A 177 -29.72 2.99 0.04
C LYS A 177 -30.62 4.21 -0.06
N ARG A 178 -31.91 4.00 -0.28
CA ARG A 178 -32.91 5.08 -0.23
C ARG A 178 -33.48 5.19 1.17
N VAL A 179 -33.16 6.27 1.86
CA VAL A 179 -33.61 6.53 3.24
C VAL A 179 -34.34 7.87 3.26
N SER A 180 -35.59 7.88 3.70
CA SER A 180 -36.40 9.10 3.79
C SER A 180 -36.47 9.92 2.48
N GLY A 181 -36.52 9.22 1.32
CA GLY A 181 -36.60 9.85 0.00
C GLY A 181 -35.27 10.33 -0.60
N ARG A 182 -34.16 10.25 0.15
CA ARG A 182 -32.82 10.60 -0.31
C ARG A 182 -31.98 9.36 -0.57
N ASN A 183 -31.10 9.44 -1.56
CA ASN A 183 -30.11 8.39 -1.80
C ASN A 183 -28.96 8.61 -0.81
N LYS A 184 -28.58 7.55 -0.14
CA LYS A 184 -27.46 7.55 0.79
C LYS A 184 -26.46 6.49 0.35
N VAL A 185 -25.17 6.80 0.46
CA VAL A 185 -24.09 5.91 0.07
C VAL A 185 -23.44 5.33 1.31
N ASP A 186 -23.30 4.02 1.31
CA ASP A 186 -22.55 3.27 2.28
C ASP A 186 -21.40 2.53 1.56
N ILE A 187 -20.29 2.31 2.21
CA ILE A 187 -19.17 1.54 1.64
C ILE A 187 -19.12 0.18 2.33
N LYS A 188 -19.14 -0.88 1.54
CA LYS A 188 -19.04 -2.26 2.02
C LYS A 188 -17.72 -2.87 1.56
N LEU A 189 -16.95 -3.37 2.52
CA LEU A 189 -15.78 -4.20 2.22
C LEU A 189 -16.25 -5.57 1.72
N LYS A 190 -15.77 -6.00 0.57
CA LYS A 190 -16.14 -7.28 -0.07
C LYS A 190 -15.10 -8.36 0.20
N ARG A 191 -13.83 -7.98 0.10
CA ARG A 191 -12.73 -8.92 0.17
C ARG A 191 -11.44 -8.19 0.53
N PHE A 192 -10.62 -8.81 1.36
CA PHE A 192 -9.26 -8.39 1.60
C PHE A 192 -8.31 -9.58 1.48
N ILE A 193 -7.27 -9.44 0.67
CA ILE A 193 -6.21 -10.43 0.53
C ILE A 193 -4.93 -9.79 1.07
N PRO A 194 -4.48 -10.17 2.26
CA PRO A 194 -3.24 -9.65 2.83
C PRO A 194 -2.04 -10.18 2.06
N SER A 195 -0.98 -9.39 2.02
CA SER A 195 0.32 -9.87 1.55
C SER A 195 1.02 -10.66 2.65
N LEU A 196 1.25 -11.94 2.42
CA LEU A 196 1.91 -12.86 3.36
C LEU A 196 3.29 -13.31 2.85
N ALA A 197 3.85 -12.64 1.85
CA ALA A 197 5.06 -13.09 1.14
C ALA A 197 6.31 -13.21 2.02
N GLU A 198 6.36 -12.53 3.16
CA GLU A 198 7.53 -12.45 4.03
C GLU A 198 7.34 -13.01 5.44
N VAL A 199 6.24 -13.70 5.66
CA VAL A 199 6.01 -14.39 6.94
C VAL A 199 6.92 -15.62 7.01
N PRO A 200 7.62 -15.86 8.13
CA PRO A 200 8.44 -17.06 8.31
C PRO A 200 7.65 -18.33 8.03
N ASN A 201 8.27 -19.30 7.36
CA ASN A 201 7.61 -20.53 6.90
C ASN A 201 6.84 -21.30 7.98
N LYS A 202 7.26 -21.20 9.26
CA LYS A 202 6.61 -21.87 10.39
C LYS A 202 5.22 -21.31 10.71
N GLU A 203 5.00 -20.01 10.44
CA GLU A 203 3.73 -19.32 10.73
C GLU A 203 2.90 -19.11 9.46
N LEU A 204 3.54 -19.23 8.31
CA LEU A 204 2.93 -18.90 7.02
C LEU A 204 1.70 -19.76 6.69
N ALA A 205 1.74 -21.05 7.03
CA ALA A 205 0.64 -21.97 6.76
C ALA A 205 -0.62 -21.58 7.53
N ALA A 206 -0.50 -21.35 8.84
CA ALA A 206 -1.61 -20.96 9.70
C ALA A 206 -2.19 -19.56 9.31
N LEU A 207 -1.30 -18.63 8.93
CA LEU A 207 -1.75 -17.30 8.48
C LEU A 207 -2.41 -17.34 7.12
N LYS A 208 -1.97 -18.21 6.21
CA LYS A 208 -2.65 -18.41 4.91
C LYS A 208 -4.04 -19.02 5.08
N GLU A 209 -4.18 -19.99 5.97
CA GLU A 209 -5.46 -20.61 6.30
C GLU A 209 -6.44 -19.56 6.85
N ARG A 210 -6.02 -18.78 7.85
CA ARG A 210 -6.81 -17.67 8.39
C ARG A 210 -7.16 -16.62 7.34
N ALA A 211 -6.23 -16.25 6.47
CA ALA A 211 -6.48 -15.27 5.40
C ALA A 211 -7.47 -15.80 4.35
N ALA A 212 -7.52 -17.12 4.16
CA ALA A 212 -8.49 -17.76 3.28
C ALA A 212 -9.89 -17.84 3.92
N GLU A 213 -9.97 -18.01 5.24
CA GLU A 213 -11.23 -18.02 5.98
C GLU A 213 -11.82 -16.61 6.14
N ASP A 214 -11.05 -15.67 6.64
CA ASP A 214 -11.44 -14.26 6.77
C ASP A 214 -10.24 -13.32 6.63
N GLY A 215 -10.07 -12.75 5.43
CA GLY A 215 -9.05 -11.76 5.16
C GLY A 215 -9.18 -10.49 5.98
N PHE A 216 -10.39 -10.14 6.45
CA PHE A 216 -10.61 -8.93 7.25
C PHE A 216 -9.95 -9.00 8.63
N ASP A 217 -9.63 -10.19 9.11
CA ASP A 217 -8.85 -10.36 10.34
C ASP A 217 -7.49 -9.64 10.31
N PHE A 218 -6.97 -9.36 9.12
CA PHE A 218 -5.71 -8.66 8.92
C PHE A 218 -5.86 -7.13 8.79
N ILE A 219 -7.08 -6.60 8.87
CA ILE A 219 -7.34 -5.17 8.89
C ILE A 219 -7.48 -4.71 10.35
N ASP A 220 -6.62 -3.80 10.79
CA ASP A 220 -6.69 -3.20 12.13
C ASP A 220 -7.43 -1.86 12.14
N PHE A 221 -7.46 -1.17 10.99
CA PHE A 221 -8.07 0.14 10.83
C PHE A 221 -8.47 0.35 9.36
N TRP A 222 -9.63 0.95 9.12
CA TRP A 222 -10.01 1.48 7.82
C TRP A 222 -10.85 2.74 7.95
N ALA A 223 -10.85 3.54 6.92
CA ALA A 223 -11.56 4.81 6.88
C ALA A 223 -12.11 5.08 5.49
N VAL A 224 -13.09 5.96 5.41
CA VAL A 224 -13.70 6.42 4.16
C VAL A 224 -13.64 7.93 4.10
N ASP A 225 -13.27 8.44 2.95
CA ASP A 225 -13.44 9.83 2.55
C ASP A 225 -14.43 9.85 1.38
N PHE A 226 -15.65 10.33 1.64
CA PHE A 226 -16.71 10.39 0.63
C PHE A 226 -16.55 11.59 -0.34
N ASN A 227 -15.62 12.49 -0.03
CA ASN A 227 -15.37 13.70 -0.81
C ASN A 227 -13.91 13.81 -1.27
N TRP A 228 -13.26 12.67 -1.44
CA TRP A 228 -11.85 12.62 -1.81
C TRP A 228 -11.61 13.32 -3.15
N GLN A 229 -10.54 14.09 -3.22
CA GLN A 229 -10.06 14.78 -4.40
C GLN A 229 -8.55 14.64 -4.49
N GLU A 230 -8.06 14.44 -5.70
CA GLU A 230 -6.61 14.37 -5.94
C GLU A 230 -5.92 15.69 -5.48
N GLY A 231 -4.78 15.55 -4.81
CA GLY A 231 -4.01 16.67 -4.28
C GLY A 231 -4.53 17.25 -2.96
N LYS A 232 -5.65 16.77 -2.42
CA LYS A 232 -6.14 17.15 -1.10
C LYS A 232 -5.80 16.09 -0.05
N PRO A 233 -5.63 16.47 1.22
CA PRO A 233 -5.52 15.51 2.32
C PRO A 233 -6.74 14.59 2.38
N PHE A 234 -6.52 13.33 2.73
CA PHE A 234 -7.60 12.37 2.95
C PHE A 234 -8.34 12.73 4.23
N GLU A 235 -9.65 13.01 4.12
CA GLU A 235 -10.53 13.31 5.24
C GLU A 235 -11.16 12.02 5.77
N HIS A 236 -10.89 11.67 7.02
CA HIS A 236 -11.44 10.48 7.67
C HIS A 236 -12.88 10.76 8.13
N GLN A 237 -13.80 10.92 7.18
CA GLN A 237 -15.20 11.26 7.48
C GLN A 237 -15.92 10.11 8.19
N TRP A 238 -15.53 8.88 7.90
CA TRP A 238 -15.91 7.71 8.66
C TRP A 238 -14.70 6.81 8.89
N GLN A 239 -14.67 6.11 10.05
CA GLN A 239 -13.56 5.22 10.38
C GLN A 239 -13.96 4.18 11.42
N ASP A 240 -13.36 3.00 11.30
CA ASP A 240 -13.47 1.93 12.30
C ASP A 240 -12.12 1.26 12.53
N TYR A 241 -11.92 0.69 13.73
CA TYR A 241 -10.65 0.10 14.11
C TYR A 241 -10.78 -0.86 15.28
N ARG A 242 -9.88 -1.85 15.34
CA ARG A 242 -9.80 -2.81 16.44
C ARG A 242 -9.13 -2.19 17.66
N THR A 243 -9.62 -2.56 18.83
CA THR A 243 -8.99 -2.21 20.12
C THR A 243 -8.60 -3.48 20.88
N ARG A 244 -7.89 -3.32 22.01
CA ARG A 244 -7.62 -4.46 22.89
C ARG A 244 -8.89 -5.03 23.54
N LYS A 245 -9.91 -4.19 23.76
CA LYS A 245 -11.17 -4.56 24.41
C LYS A 245 -12.19 -5.08 23.41
N ASP A 246 -12.21 -4.48 22.23
CA ASP A 246 -13.09 -4.86 21.12
C ASP A 246 -12.24 -5.15 19.89
N ARG A 247 -12.22 -6.41 19.50
CA ARG A 247 -11.50 -6.91 18.33
C ARG A 247 -12.38 -7.03 17.09
N SER A 248 -13.64 -6.66 17.18
CA SER A 248 -14.54 -6.59 16.02
C SER A 248 -14.09 -5.48 15.06
N LEU A 249 -14.42 -5.64 13.80
CA LEU A 249 -14.25 -4.62 12.76
C LEU A 249 -15.52 -4.59 11.95
N LYS A 250 -16.09 -3.40 11.76
CA LYS A 250 -17.21 -3.25 10.85
C LYS A 250 -16.74 -3.41 9.41
N THR A 251 -17.50 -4.14 8.63
CA THR A 251 -17.25 -4.32 7.17
C THR A 251 -18.08 -3.38 6.31
N THR A 252 -18.92 -2.55 6.95
CA THR A 252 -19.70 -1.50 6.31
C THR A 252 -19.46 -0.18 7.02
N SER A 253 -19.50 0.91 6.28
CA SER A 253 -19.27 2.23 6.88
C SER A 253 -20.42 2.70 7.75
N ASP A 254 -21.63 2.17 7.61
CA ASP A 254 -22.86 2.62 8.26
C ASP A 254 -23.09 4.15 8.15
N ALA A 255 -22.21 4.84 7.44
CA ALA A 255 -22.29 6.27 7.20
C ALA A 255 -23.10 6.48 5.94
N LEU A 256 -24.30 6.91 6.14
CA LEU A 256 -25.18 7.28 5.06
C LEU A 256 -24.80 8.71 4.63
N TYR A 257 -24.00 8.82 3.58
CA TYR A 257 -23.66 10.09 2.97
C TYR A 257 -24.71 10.48 1.93
N ASP A 258 -25.12 11.75 1.96
CA ASP A 258 -26.14 12.29 1.02
C ASP A 258 -25.49 12.67 -0.30
#